data_563dae78b8b78b0195ca6a7aa7d7bea1
#
_entry.id   563dae78b8b78b0195ca6a7aa7d7bea1
#
_cell.length_a   1.000
_cell.length_b   1.000
_cell.length_c   1.000
_cell.angle_alpha   90.00
_cell.angle_beta   90.00
_cell.angle_gamma   90.00
#
_symmetry.space_group_name_H-M   'P 1'
#
loop_
_entity.id
_entity.type
_entity.pdbx_description
1 polymer ?
#
loop_
_entity_poly.entity_id
_entity_poly.type
_entity_poly.pdbx_seq_one_letter_code
_entity_poly.pdbx_strand_id
1 'polypeptide(L)'
;WFDAEANFDRFRTQQGITEMLDKTVEAGFNKIVVDVKPVEGDVLYESSFMTQATQIGDVSVPNRGWDYLQFFLDEAHKRGLKVTVSTTIFPMGMPNRRQGPVYRDAKKWEGMTCLQNKPRSGGGSQMVDIKDDPTKVAAFLNPVLPEVREFALKFIREIVTNYDFDAYALDYCRFPDNQSDFSEASKSAFEDYIKASVGTWPDDVFTYDASGNIVPGVYYKQWWEFRSMIIRDFVAEVRREIKAIKPDVKLEYWAASWWGALYANGQNWASNSYMPLEDVESSYYYIWCSNNYYRTGFAEELDTFLLGAYLERIYGADDNESVEYAINRAERMLRNACTMYGTIQCADPNFDIEEACYYCLKRTAGLMVFDIVHVINNNKWSAIKRGIDRALAEDRANE
;
A
#
# COMPACT_ATOMS: atom_id res chain seq x y z
N TRP A 1 11.13 -2.34 -7.18
CA TRP A 1 10.77 -2.52 -5.77
C TRP A 1 11.55 -3.69 -5.18
N PHE A 2 12.34 -3.41 -4.15
CA PHE A 2 13.07 -4.40 -3.37
C PHE A 2 12.21 -4.82 -2.19
N ASP A 3 11.31 -5.77 -2.45
CA ASP A 3 10.39 -6.31 -1.46
C ASP A 3 11.16 -7.23 -0.49
N ALA A 4 11.15 -6.90 0.78
CA ALA A 4 11.86 -7.65 1.80
C ALA A 4 11.23 -9.04 2.04
N GLU A 5 9.91 -9.15 1.96
CA GLU A 5 9.20 -10.40 2.28
C GLU A 5 9.52 -11.53 1.29
N ALA A 6 9.41 -11.25 -0.02
CA ALA A 6 9.61 -12.25 -1.06
C ALA A 6 11.08 -12.48 -1.45
N ASN A 7 11.96 -11.55 -1.13
CA ASN A 7 13.30 -11.47 -1.72
C ASN A 7 14.44 -11.36 -0.71
N PHE A 8 14.16 -11.45 0.58
CA PHE A 8 15.18 -11.17 1.58
C PHE A 8 16.40 -12.10 1.47
N ASP A 9 16.24 -13.34 1.05
CA ASP A 9 17.34 -14.29 0.82
C ASP A 9 18.36 -13.78 -0.21
N ARG A 10 17.93 -12.94 -1.17
CA ARG A 10 18.78 -12.33 -2.21
C ARG A 10 19.49 -11.06 -1.73
N PHE A 11 18.94 -10.37 -0.74
CA PHE A 11 19.44 -9.07 -0.23
C PHE A 11 19.97 -9.14 1.19
N ARG A 12 20.09 -10.32 1.78
CA ARG A 12 20.60 -10.49 3.16
C ARG A 12 22.11 -10.23 3.30
N THR A 13 22.83 -10.08 2.20
CA THR A 13 24.29 -9.80 2.20
C THR A 13 24.58 -8.52 1.44
N GLN A 14 25.66 -7.83 1.83
CA GLN A 14 26.14 -6.63 1.14
C GLN A 14 26.47 -6.92 -0.33
N GLN A 15 27.08 -8.07 -0.63
CA GLN A 15 27.36 -8.47 -2.01
C GLN A 15 26.07 -8.64 -2.82
N GLY A 16 25.07 -9.33 -2.30
CA GLY A 16 23.78 -9.50 -2.99
C GLY A 16 23.10 -8.19 -3.30
N ILE A 17 23.14 -7.23 -2.36
CA ILE A 17 22.61 -5.88 -2.56
C ILE A 17 23.35 -5.16 -3.70
N THR A 18 24.69 -5.13 -3.66
CA THR A 18 25.49 -4.43 -4.68
C THR A 18 25.29 -5.02 -6.07
N GLU A 19 25.27 -6.34 -6.21
CA GLU A 19 25.03 -7.04 -7.48
C GLU A 19 23.65 -6.67 -8.07
N MET A 20 22.62 -6.59 -7.25
CA MET A 20 21.27 -6.24 -7.72
C MET A 20 21.13 -4.77 -8.04
N LEU A 21 21.81 -3.88 -7.32
CA LEU A 21 21.87 -2.46 -7.65
C LEU A 21 22.59 -2.20 -8.99
N ASP A 22 23.67 -2.92 -9.26
CA ASP A 22 24.38 -2.84 -10.54
C ASP A 22 23.46 -3.24 -11.70
N LYS A 23 22.76 -4.37 -11.60
CA LYS A 23 21.77 -4.80 -12.60
C LYS A 23 20.61 -3.81 -12.76
N THR A 24 20.18 -3.18 -11.70
CA THR A 24 19.12 -2.16 -11.72
C THR A 24 19.55 -0.95 -12.53
N VAL A 25 20.76 -0.46 -12.34
CA VAL A 25 21.36 0.64 -13.14
C VAL A 25 21.54 0.22 -14.59
N GLU A 26 22.09 -0.97 -14.86
CA GLU A 26 22.27 -1.52 -16.20
C GLU A 26 20.94 -1.62 -16.97
N ALA A 27 19.83 -1.91 -16.27
CA ALA A 27 18.50 -1.96 -16.86
C ALA A 27 17.91 -0.57 -17.16
N GLY A 28 18.58 0.53 -16.75
CA GLY A 28 18.16 1.89 -17.03
C GLY A 28 17.30 2.56 -15.95
N PHE A 29 17.11 1.93 -14.80
CA PHE A 29 16.43 2.56 -13.65
C PHE A 29 17.30 3.65 -13.01
N ASN A 30 16.65 4.70 -12.53
CA ASN A 30 17.28 5.82 -11.81
C ASN A 30 16.77 5.96 -10.37
N LYS A 31 15.87 5.06 -9.94
CA LYS A 31 15.27 5.07 -8.61
C LYS A 31 14.94 3.64 -8.17
N ILE A 32 15.05 3.39 -6.87
CA ILE A 32 14.63 2.15 -6.24
C ILE A 32 13.62 2.42 -5.12
N VAL A 33 12.82 1.41 -4.78
CA VAL A 33 12.02 1.34 -3.55
C VAL A 33 12.60 0.23 -2.68
N VAL A 34 12.94 0.55 -1.44
CA VAL A 34 13.48 -0.41 -0.46
C VAL A 34 12.48 -0.58 0.67
N ASP A 35 11.95 -1.78 0.83
CA ASP A 35 11.08 -2.13 1.93
C ASP A 35 11.88 -2.52 3.17
N VAL A 36 11.61 -1.88 4.30
CA VAL A 36 12.35 -2.06 5.55
C VAL A 36 11.50 -2.47 6.73
N LYS A 37 10.19 -2.60 6.53
CA LYS A 37 9.24 -3.12 7.53
C LYS A 37 8.20 -3.98 6.81
N PRO A 38 8.49 -5.28 6.62
CA PRO A 38 7.54 -6.21 6.01
C PRO A 38 6.32 -6.47 6.91
N VAL A 39 5.37 -7.27 6.41
CA VAL A 39 4.08 -7.53 7.08
C VAL A 39 4.21 -8.24 8.43
N GLU A 40 5.31 -8.93 8.68
CA GLU A 40 5.63 -9.52 9.99
C GLU A 40 5.71 -8.49 11.11
N GLY A 41 6.07 -7.23 10.78
CA GLY A 41 6.09 -6.10 11.70
C GLY A 41 7.41 -5.83 12.40
N ASP A 42 8.39 -6.73 12.34
CA ASP A 42 9.78 -6.47 12.74
C ASP A 42 10.51 -5.73 11.61
N VAL A 43 11.62 -5.05 11.91
CA VAL A 43 12.26 -4.12 10.98
C VAL A 43 13.65 -4.53 10.55
N LEU A 44 14.09 -4.00 9.39
CA LEU A 44 15.42 -4.23 8.82
C LEU A 44 16.35 -3.03 8.96
N TYR A 45 15.86 -1.88 9.43
CA TYR A 45 16.67 -0.71 9.76
C TYR A 45 17.00 -0.67 11.26
N GLU A 46 17.99 0.11 11.67
CA GLU A 46 18.29 0.30 13.09
C GLU A 46 17.25 1.20 13.75
N SER A 47 16.45 0.60 14.62
CA SER A 47 15.40 1.29 15.36
C SER A 47 15.71 1.34 16.86
N SER A 48 15.37 2.45 17.51
CA SER A 48 15.50 2.62 18.96
C SER A 48 14.41 1.94 19.76
N PHE A 49 13.30 1.52 19.14
CA PHE A 49 12.14 0.95 19.86
C PHE A 49 11.44 -0.22 19.15
N MET A 50 11.70 -0.45 17.88
CA MET A 50 11.19 -1.61 17.15
C MET A 50 12.20 -2.75 17.16
N THR A 51 11.68 -3.98 17.17
CA THR A 51 12.52 -5.17 17.16
C THR A 51 13.13 -5.39 15.77
N GLN A 52 14.43 -5.67 15.74
CA GLN A 52 15.11 -6.13 14.52
C GLN A 52 14.55 -7.48 14.08
N ALA A 53 14.28 -7.63 12.79
CA ALA A 53 13.85 -8.89 12.23
C ALA A 53 14.94 -9.96 12.41
N THR A 54 14.59 -11.11 12.96
CA THR A 54 15.43 -12.30 13.06
C THR A 54 15.01 -13.38 12.08
N GLN A 55 13.81 -13.23 11.52
CA GLN A 55 13.23 -14.09 10.51
C GLN A 55 12.25 -13.28 9.66
N ILE A 56 12.24 -13.52 8.36
CA ILE A 56 11.23 -13.01 7.41
C ILE A 56 10.71 -14.23 6.64
N GLY A 57 9.43 -14.55 6.81
CA GLY A 57 8.89 -15.80 6.28
C GLY A 57 9.66 -17.01 6.80
N ASP A 58 10.22 -17.81 5.90
CA ASP A 58 11.08 -18.96 6.22
C ASP A 58 12.58 -18.62 6.21
N VAL A 59 12.94 -17.38 5.92
CA VAL A 59 14.33 -16.93 5.78
C VAL A 59 14.84 -16.35 7.09
N SER A 60 15.94 -16.94 7.61
CA SER A 60 16.63 -16.38 8.77
C SER A 60 17.35 -15.09 8.40
N VAL A 61 17.17 -14.08 9.25
CA VAL A 61 17.87 -12.80 9.17
C VAL A 61 19.08 -12.87 10.11
N PRO A 62 20.33 -12.97 9.58
CA PRO A 62 21.51 -13.05 10.42
C PRO A 62 21.73 -11.75 11.19
N ASN A 63 22.33 -11.85 12.37
CA ASN A 63 22.85 -10.67 13.05
C ASN A 63 23.94 -10.04 12.16
N ARG A 64 23.67 -8.83 11.68
CA ARG A 64 24.56 -8.06 10.82
C ARG A 64 25.33 -7.06 11.67
N GLY A 65 26.59 -6.93 11.51
CA GLY A 65 27.37 -5.83 12.07
C GLY A 65 27.24 -4.52 11.27
N TRP A 66 26.13 -4.34 10.53
CA TRP A 66 25.87 -3.18 9.66
C TRP A 66 24.36 -2.92 9.52
N ASP A 67 23.99 -1.66 9.30
CA ASP A 67 22.61 -1.23 9.09
C ASP A 67 22.19 -1.51 7.64
N TYR A 68 21.12 -2.29 7.48
CA TYR A 68 20.55 -2.69 6.19
C TYR A 68 20.11 -1.50 5.34
N LEU A 69 19.34 -0.57 5.93
CA LEU A 69 18.85 0.59 5.20
C LEU A 69 19.98 1.54 4.85
N GLN A 70 20.87 1.83 5.79
CA GLN A 70 22.02 2.72 5.53
C GLN A 70 22.90 2.17 4.41
N PHE A 71 23.15 0.87 4.39
CA PHE A 71 23.94 0.24 3.32
C PHE A 71 23.27 0.36 1.95
N PHE A 72 21.94 0.15 1.86
CA PHE A 72 21.20 0.38 0.62
C PHE A 72 21.29 1.83 0.14
N LEU A 73 21.15 2.78 1.04
CA LEU A 73 21.25 4.21 0.74
C LEU A 73 22.63 4.58 0.20
N ASP A 74 23.69 4.17 0.89
CA ASP A 74 25.06 4.46 0.51
C ASP A 74 25.38 3.88 -0.87
N GLU A 75 25.05 2.62 -1.10
CA GLU A 75 25.34 1.94 -2.36
C GLU A 75 24.46 2.42 -3.53
N ALA A 76 23.21 2.76 -3.27
CA ALA A 76 22.33 3.34 -4.28
C ALA A 76 22.81 4.75 -4.70
N HIS A 77 23.09 5.61 -3.74
CA HIS A 77 23.57 6.98 -3.99
C HIS A 77 24.92 7.01 -4.71
N LYS A 78 25.86 6.10 -4.39
CA LYS A 78 27.13 5.94 -5.14
C LYS A 78 26.90 5.65 -6.62
N ARG A 79 25.77 5.04 -6.98
CA ARG A 79 25.37 4.71 -8.34
C ARG A 79 24.46 5.77 -8.99
N GLY A 80 24.19 6.87 -8.30
CA GLY A 80 23.30 7.92 -8.76
C GLY A 80 21.82 7.55 -8.72
N LEU A 81 21.45 6.48 -8.00
CA LEU A 81 20.06 6.08 -7.81
C LEU A 81 19.41 6.92 -6.72
N LYS A 82 18.19 7.37 -6.94
CA LYS A 82 17.30 7.86 -5.90
C LYS A 82 16.70 6.70 -5.12
N VAL A 83 16.36 6.95 -3.86
CA VAL A 83 15.80 5.93 -2.98
C VAL A 83 14.47 6.38 -2.37
N THR A 84 13.46 5.55 -2.56
CA THR A 84 12.24 5.57 -1.76
C THR A 84 12.34 4.51 -0.67
N VAL A 85 12.15 4.91 0.57
CA VAL A 85 11.99 3.97 1.69
C VAL A 85 10.51 3.60 1.81
N SER A 86 10.20 2.31 1.88
CA SER A 86 8.85 1.79 2.06
C SER A 86 8.70 1.08 3.39
N THR A 87 7.52 1.22 3.99
CA THR A 87 7.09 0.41 5.14
C THR A 87 5.65 -0.01 4.98
N THR A 88 5.33 -1.23 5.42
CA THR A 88 3.94 -1.61 5.65
C THR A 88 3.46 -0.93 6.94
N ILE A 89 2.39 -0.14 6.86
CA ILE A 89 2.01 0.75 7.97
C ILE A 89 1.33 0.01 9.12
N PHE A 90 0.21 -0.66 8.85
CA PHE A 90 -0.59 -1.28 9.91
C PHE A 90 -0.35 -2.77 10.15
N PRO A 91 0.22 -3.58 9.24
CA PRO A 91 0.58 -4.97 9.53
C PRO A 91 1.60 -5.09 10.66
N MET A 92 1.37 -6.02 11.60
CA MET A 92 2.25 -6.30 12.74
C MET A 92 2.35 -7.80 13.07
N GLY A 93 2.11 -8.66 12.08
CA GLY A 93 2.25 -10.10 12.21
C GLY A 93 1.64 -10.88 11.06
N MET A 94 2.03 -12.16 10.95
CA MET A 94 1.51 -13.11 9.95
C MET A 94 0.64 -14.18 10.66
N PRO A 95 -0.68 -14.16 10.45
CA PRO A 95 -1.59 -15.09 11.14
C PRO A 95 -1.33 -16.57 10.83
N ASN A 96 -1.04 -16.91 9.57
CA ASN A 96 -0.78 -18.28 9.13
C ASN A 96 0.48 -18.91 9.75
N ARG A 97 1.43 -18.07 10.22
CA ARG A 97 2.68 -18.49 10.85
C ARG A 97 2.71 -18.20 12.35
N ARG A 98 1.74 -17.43 12.88
CA ARG A 98 1.74 -16.85 14.21
C ARG A 98 3.07 -16.14 14.54
N GLN A 99 3.58 -15.40 13.58
CA GLN A 99 4.87 -14.71 13.62
C GLN A 99 4.65 -13.19 13.71
N GLY A 100 5.59 -12.49 14.38
CA GLY A 100 5.58 -11.04 14.52
C GLY A 100 5.19 -10.52 15.90
N PRO A 101 5.27 -9.19 16.12
CA PRO A 101 5.08 -8.57 17.43
C PRO A 101 3.76 -8.87 18.13
N VAL A 102 2.64 -8.93 17.40
CA VAL A 102 1.30 -9.18 17.99
C VAL A 102 1.18 -10.59 18.60
N TYR A 103 2.05 -11.52 18.22
CA TYR A 103 2.11 -12.87 18.80
C TYR A 103 3.18 -12.98 19.87
N ARG A 104 4.34 -12.36 19.65
CA ARG A 104 5.48 -12.40 20.57
C ARG A 104 5.20 -11.63 21.86
N ASP A 105 4.52 -10.49 21.76
CA ASP A 105 4.17 -9.64 22.89
C ASP A 105 2.65 -9.36 22.91
N ALA A 106 1.87 -10.43 22.95
CA ALA A 106 0.42 -10.39 22.81
C ALA A 106 -0.28 -9.46 23.81
N LYS A 107 0.27 -9.34 25.04
CA LYS A 107 -0.30 -8.45 26.06
C LYS A 107 -0.14 -6.96 25.70
N LYS A 108 0.97 -6.58 25.09
CA LYS A 108 1.20 -5.21 24.64
C LYS A 108 0.21 -4.79 23.56
N TRP A 109 -0.17 -5.72 22.69
CA TRP A 109 -1.03 -5.49 21.53
C TRP A 109 -2.49 -5.91 21.74
N GLU A 110 -2.86 -6.24 22.96
CA GLU A 110 -4.23 -6.63 23.31
C GLU A 110 -5.22 -5.50 22.98
N GLY A 111 -6.27 -5.83 22.21
CA GLY A 111 -7.29 -4.86 21.78
C GLY A 111 -6.86 -3.90 20.66
N MET A 112 -5.62 -4.03 20.14
CA MET A 112 -5.13 -3.15 19.07
C MET A 112 -5.21 -3.76 17.67
N THR A 113 -5.38 -5.08 17.55
CA THR A 113 -5.59 -5.75 16.26
C THR A 113 -7.01 -5.58 15.76
N CYS A 114 -7.21 -5.58 14.44
CA CYS A 114 -8.53 -5.46 13.83
C CYS A 114 -9.45 -6.61 14.24
N LEU A 115 -10.69 -6.28 14.64
CA LEU A 115 -11.77 -7.22 14.89
C LEU A 115 -12.64 -7.33 13.64
N GLN A 116 -12.75 -8.55 13.12
CA GLN A 116 -13.47 -8.84 11.87
C GLN A 116 -14.94 -9.16 12.13
N ASN A 117 -15.84 -8.55 11.37
CA ASN A 117 -17.22 -8.98 11.22
C ASN A 117 -17.28 -10.06 10.13
N LYS A 118 -17.40 -11.33 10.52
CA LYS A 118 -17.40 -12.47 9.60
C LYS A 118 -18.79 -13.14 9.55
N PRO A 119 -19.13 -13.79 8.42
CA PRO A 119 -20.39 -14.53 8.32
C PRO A 119 -20.38 -15.71 9.30
N ARG A 120 -21.51 -15.90 9.99
CA ARG A 120 -21.79 -17.07 10.81
C ARG A 120 -22.58 -18.11 10.01
N SER A 121 -22.34 -19.38 10.25
CA SER A 121 -23.15 -20.45 9.67
C SER A 121 -24.64 -20.24 10.00
N GLY A 122 -25.49 -20.26 8.98
CA GLY A 122 -26.93 -20.00 9.13
C GLY A 122 -27.32 -18.52 9.11
N GLY A 123 -26.38 -17.61 8.87
CA GLY A 123 -26.60 -16.16 8.79
C GLY A 123 -26.25 -15.40 10.05
N GLY A 124 -26.18 -14.07 9.90
CA GLY A 124 -25.71 -13.16 10.96
C GLY A 124 -24.20 -13.04 11.05
N SER A 125 -23.75 -12.25 12.01
CA SER A 125 -22.36 -11.87 12.21
C SER A 125 -21.70 -12.62 13.35
N GLN A 126 -20.38 -12.84 13.24
CA GLN A 126 -19.50 -13.24 14.34
C GLN A 126 -18.23 -12.41 14.32
N MET A 127 -17.73 -12.08 15.52
CA MET A 127 -16.50 -11.29 15.65
C MET A 127 -15.30 -12.22 15.81
N VAL A 128 -14.27 -11.99 14.97
CA VAL A 128 -13.03 -12.77 14.98
C VAL A 128 -11.85 -11.81 14.93
N ASP A 129 -10.94 -11.90 15.89
CA ASP A 129 -9.70 -11.11 15.84
C ASP A 129 -8.88 -11.55 14.62
N ILE A 130 -8.39 -10.58 13.84
CA ILE A 130 -7.64 -10.87 12.61
C ILE A 130 -6.38 -11.71 12.85
N LYS A 131 -5.74 -11.57 14.03
CA LYS A 131 -4.57 -12.38 14.41
C LYS A 131 -4.88 -13.89 14.58
N ASP A 132 -6.16 -14.23 14.77
CA ASP A 132 -6.62 -15.59 14.92
C ASP A 132 -7.22 -16.18 13.63
N ASP A 133 -7.17 -15.44 12.52
CA ASP A 133 -7.63 -15.88 11.20
C ASP A 133 -6.43 -16.22 10.28
N PRO A 134 -6.06 -17.50 10.17
CA PRO A 134 -4.89 -17.93 9.39
C PRO A 134 -5.04 -17.72 7.87
N THR A 135 -6.22 -17.35 7.39
CA THR A 135 -6.47 -17.05 5.98
C THR A 135 -6.03 -15.63 5.59
N LYS A 136 -5.75 -14.77 6.57
CA LYS A 136 -5.33 -13.39 6.32
C LYS A 136 -3.83 -13.30 6.07
N VAL A 137 -3.46 -12.42 5.15
CA VAL A 137 -2.04 -12.15 4.81
C VAL A 137 -1.29 -11.57 5.99
N ALA A 138 -1.92 -10.65 6.72
CA ALA A 138 -1.31 -9.97 7.85
C ALA A 138 -2.30 -9.70 8.98
N ALA A 139 -1.79 -9.66 10.20
CA ALA A 139 -2.50 -9.17 11.37
C ALA A 139 -2.36 -7.63 11.42
N PHE A 140 -3.39 -6.94 10.97
CA PHE A 140 -3.44 -5.48 10.96
C PHE A 140 -3.79 -4.93 12.33
N LEU A 141 -3.09 -3.89 12.74
CA LEU A 141 -3.53 -3.01 13.82
C LEU A 141 -4.71 -2.16 13.32
N ASN A 142 -5.60 -1.81 14.25
CA ASN A 142 -6.78 -1.02 13.95
C ASN A 142 -6.44 0.46 13.72
N PRO A 143 -6.59 1.00 12.49
CA PRO A 143 -6.26 2.39 12.17
C PRO A 143 -7.15 3.43 12.89
N VAL A 144 -8.31 3.02 13.42
CA VAL A 144 -9.21 3.92 14.16
C VAL A 144 -8.61 4.34 15.50
N LEU A 145 -7.77 3.50 16.10
CA LEU A 145 -7.16 3.78 17.41
C LEU A 145 -6.08 4.87 17.29
N PRO A 146 -6.18 5.97 18.07
CA PRO A 146 -5.16 7.03 18.07
C PRO A 146 -3.76 6.52 18.42
N GLU A 147 -3.65 5.61 19.37
CA GLU A 147 -2.39 4.98 19.78
C GLU A 147 -1.72 4.15 18.68
N VAL A 148 -2.50 3.52 17.81
CA VAL A 148 -2.00 2.80 16.64
C VAL A 148 -1.44 3.77 15.61
N ARG A 149 -2.16 4.86 15.33
CA ARG A 149 -1.66 5.90 14.40
C ARG A 149 -0.40 6.58 14.94
N GLU A 150 -0.36 6.91 16.23
CA GLU A 150 0.82 7.49 16.86
C GLU A 150 2.03 6.54 16.84
N PHE A 151 1.79 5.24 17.04
CA PHE A 151 2.85 4.23 16.87
C PHE A 151 3.41 4.22 15.44
N ALA A 152 2.53 4.29 14.44
CA ALA A 152 2.97 4.37 13.04
C ALA A 152 3.74 5.67 12.74
N LEU A 153 3.26 6.81 13.21
CA LEU A 153 3.97 8.08 13.09
C LEU A 153 5.34 8.05 13.76
N LYS A 154 5.47 7.33 14.88
CA LYS A 154 6.73 7.24 15.62
C LYS A 154 7.82 6.55 14.80
N PHE A 155 7.55 5.42 14.14
CA PHE A 155 8.57 4.78 13.31
C PHE A 155 8.82 5.56 12.00
N ILE A 156 7.79 6.23 11.43
CA ILE A 156 7.99 7.11 10.27
C ILE A 156 8.92 8.26 10.64
N ARG A 157 8.67 8.94 11.75
CA ARG A 157 9.56 10.04 12.25
C ARG A 157 10.97 9.56 12.50
N GLU A 158 11.15 8.38 13.09
CA GLU A 158 12.47 7.79 13.33
C GLU A 158 13.24 7.59 12.03
N ILE A 159 12.62 6.98 11.03
CA ILE A 159 13.24 6.75 9.70
C ILE A 159 13.58 8.09 9.04
N VAL A 160 12.63 9.02 8.97
CA VAL A 160 12.83 10.31 8.30
C VAL A 160 13.93 11.13 9.00
N THR A 161 14.04 11.03 10.33
CA THR A 161 15.06 11.75 11.09
C THR A 161 16.46 11.18 10.88
N ASN A 162 16.58 9.86 10.87
CA ASN A 162 17.88 9.18 10.96
C ASN A 162 18.52 8.85 9.62
N TYR A 163 17.75 8.79 8.53
CA TYR A 163 18.24 8.35 7.22
C TYR A 163 18.06 9.43 6.15
N ASP A 164 18.99 9.49 5.20
CA ASP A 164 18.94 10.42 4.06
C ASP A 164 18.47 9.70 2.81
N PHE A 165 17.23 10.00 2.37
CA PHE A 165 16.58 9.38 1.22
C PHE A 165 15.65 10.38 0.51
N ASP A 166 15.20 10.04 -0.72
CA ASP A 166 14.47 10.97 -1.59
C ASP A 166 12.95 10.97 -1.36
N ALA A 167 12.38 9.80 -1.03
CA ALA A 167 10.94 9.65 -0.84
C ALA A 167 10.58 8.58 0.19
N TYR A 168 9.40 8.72 0.76
CA TYR A 168 8.80 7.75 1.69
C TYR A 168 7.51 7.21 1.07
N ALA A 169 7.40 5.89 0.91
CA ALA A 169 6.22 5.23 0.39
C ALA A 169 5.39 4.58 1.49
N LEU A 170 4.10 4.89 1.51
CA LEU A 170 3.13 4.22 2.35
C LEU A 170 2.62 2.97 1.65
N ASP A 171 2.92 1.82 2.23
CA ASP A 171 2.37 0.53 1.81
C ASP A 171 1.46 -0.03 2.91
N TYR A 172 0.43 -0.80 2.55
CA TYR A 172 -0.57 -1.29 3.50
C TYR A 172 -1.10 -0.22 4.47
N CYS A 173 -1.13 1.04 4.03
CA CYS A 173 -1.73 2.15 4.74
C CYS A 173 -3.25 2.14 4.53
N ARG A 174 -3.92 1.13 5.09
CA ARG A 174 -5.31 0.78 4.82
C ARG A 174 -5.88 -0.17 5.85
N PHE A 175 -7.19 -0.33 5.84
CA PHE A 175 -7.82 -1.48 6.50
C PHE A 175 -7.52 -2.78 5.72
N PRO A 176 -7.56 -3.95 6.39
CA PRO A 176 -7.25 -5.22 5.73
C PRO A 176 -8.22 -5.54 4.58
N ASP A 177 -9.51 -5.36 4.81
CA ASP A 177 -10.62 -5.63 3.89
C ASP A 177 -11.94 -5.03 4.38
N ASN A 178 -13.08 -5.46 3.81
CA ASN A 178 -14.42 -5.02 4.18
C ASN A 178 -14.90 -5.56 5.56
N GLN A 179 -14.23 -6.56 6.13
CA GLN A 179 -14.66 -7.19 7.39
C GLN A 179 -14.15 -6.45 8.64
N SER A 180 -13.24 -5.49 8.52
CA SER A 180 -12.60 -4.82 9.66
C SER A 180 -12.73 -3.30 9.60
N ASP A 181 -12.70 -2.58 10.71
CA ASP A 181 -12.64 -3.04 12.11
C ASP A 181 -14.00 -2.84 12.78
N PHE A 182 -14.46 -3.83 13.50
CA PHE A 182 -15.77 -3.80 14.20
C PHE A 182 -15.64 -3.87 15.72
N SER A 183 -14.55 -3.34 16.28
CA SER A 183 -14.39 -3.18 17.73
C SER A 183 -15.32 -2.13 18.32
N GLU A 184 -15.52 -2.15 19.63
CA GLU A 184 -16.27 -1.09 20.33
C GLU A 184 -15.64 0.30 20.17
N ALA A 185 -14.31 0.38 20.05
CA ALA A 185 -13.63 1.64 19.76
C ALA A 185 -14.01 2.20 18.38
N SER A 186 -14.09 1.34 17.37
CA SER A 186 -14.54 1.72 16.02
C SER A 186 -16.03 2.10 15.99
N LYS A 187 -16.87 1.40 16.76
CA LYS A 187 -18.28 1.77 16.94
C LYS A 187 -18.38 3.19 17.50
N SER A 188 -17.71 3.45 18.63
CA SER A 188 -17.75 4.77 19.27
C SER A 188 -17.26 5.88 18.36
N ALA A 189 -16.13 5.68 17.67
CA ALA A 189 -15.61 6.67 16.73
C ALA A 189 -16.55 6.90 15.53
N PHE A 190 -17.21 5.85 15.06
CA PHE A 190 -18.20 5.95 14.00
C PHE A 190 -19.46 6.72 14.44
N GLU A 191 -19.98 6.46 15.64
CA GLU A 191 -21.09 7.21 16.23
C GLU A 191 -20.76 8.70 16.36
N ASP A 192 -19.53 9.00 16.78
CA ASP A 192 -19.03 10.38 16.81
C ASP A 192 -18.96 11.02 15.41
N TYR A 193 -18.56 10.25 14.41
CA TYR A 193 -18.49 10.72 13.03
C TYR A 193 -19.85 11.03 12.43
N ILE A 194 -20.83 10.14 12.59
CA ILE A 194 -22.19 10.31 12.05
C ILE A 194 -23.10 11.19 12.93
N LYS A 195 -22.64 11.56 14.15
CA LYS A 195 -23.42 12.30 15.15
C LYS A 195 -24.74 11.63 15.52
N ALA A 196 -24.73 10.30 15.60
CA ALA A 196 -25.90 9.48 15.94
C ALA A 196 -25.44 8.18 16.61
N SER A 197 -26.31 7.60 17.43
CA SER A 197 -26.07 6.27 18.01
C SER A 197 -26.47 5.16 17.03
N VAL A 198 -25.66 4.11 16.99
CA VAL A 198 -25.96 2.89 16.23
C VAL A 198 -26.79 1.97 17.13
N GLY A 199 -28.01 1.67 16.69
CA GLY A 199 -29.00 0.92 17.49
C GLY A 199 -28.60 -0.55 17.67
N THR A 200 -28.21 -1.20 16.56
CA THR A 200 -27.81 -2.62 16.55
C THR A 200 -26.44 -2.75 15.87
N TRP A 201 -25.42 -3.09 16.67
CA TRP A 201 -24.06 -3.29 16.17
C TRP A 201 -23.74 -4.76 15.96
N PRO A 202 -23.21 -5.19 14.81
CA PRO A 202 -22.84 -4.41 13.63
C PRO A 202 -23.96 -4.28 12.57
N ASP A 203 -25.15 -4.82 12.82
CA ASP A 203 -26.20 -5.06 11.83
C ASP A 203 -26.67 -3.77 11.15
N ASP A 204 -26.73 -2.63 11.87
CA ASP A 204 -27.05 -1.33 11.27
C ASP A 204 -26.00 -0.83 10.27
N VAL A 205 -24.79 -1.41 10.30
CA VAL A 205 -23.77 -1.22 9.28
C VAL A 205 -23.93 -2.28 8.20
N PHE A 206 -23.69 -3.54 8.52
CA PHE A 206 -24.06 -4.70 7.72
C PHE A 206 -23.96 -6.00 8.51
N THR A 207 -24.73 -6.97 8.07
CA THR A 207 -24.70 -8.36 8.54
C THR A 207 -24.62 -9.32 7.35
N TYR A 208 -24.90 -10.59 7.56
CA TYR A 208 -24.82 -11.60 6.50
C TYR A 208 -26.11 -12.44 6.44
N ASP A 209 -26.51 -12.80 5.22
CA ASP A 209 -27.57 -13.79 5.00
C ASP A 209 -27.07 -15.22 5.24
N ALA A 210 -27.97 -16.19 5.10
CA ALA A 210 -27.64 -17.61 5.30
C ALA A 210 -26.62 -18.17 4.28
N SER A 211 -26.42 -17.49 3.17
CA SER A 211 -25.44 -17.81 2.13
C SER A 211 -24.10 -17.09 2.33
N GLY A 212 -23.98 -16.24 3.36
CA GLY A 212 -22.79 -15.45 3.64
C GLY A 212 -22.64 -14.19 2.80
N ASN A 213 -23.70 -13.75 2.13
CA ASN A 213 -23.69 -12.47 1.41
C ASN A 213 -23.94 -11.32 2.38
N ILE A 214 -23.31 -10.17 2.11
CA ILE A 214 -23.53 -8.95 2.90
C ILE A 214 -24.97 -8.45 2.73
N VAL A 215 -25.60 -8.20 3.86
CA VAL A 215 -26.89 -7.51 3.96
C VAL A 215 -26.63 -6.11 4.50
N PRO A 216 -26.72 -5.06 3.67
CA PRO A 216 -26.46 -3.68 4.10
C PRO A 216 -27.45 -3.21 5.16
N GLY A 217 -26.92 -2.55 6.21
CA GLY A 217 -27.70 -1.83 7.19
C GLY A 217 -27.95 -0.37 6.80
N VAL A 218 -28.59 0.37 7.69
CA VAL A 218 -28.98 1.77 7.45
C VAL A 218 -27.79 2.72 7.33
N TYR A 219 -26.64 2.36 7.90
CA TYR A 219 -25.41 3.17 7.89
C TYR A 219 -24.34 2.62 6.94
N TYR A 220 -24.68 1.69 6.05
CA TYR A 220 -23.73 1.02 5.16
C TYR A 220 -22.81 1.98 4.40
N LYS A 221 -23.37 3.02 3.77
CA LYS A 221 -22.59 3.98 3.00
C LYS A 221 -21.73 4.90 3.86
N GLN A 222 -22.25 5.34 5.00
CA GLN A 222 -21.52 6.19 5.94
C GLN A 222 -20.34 5.46 6.59
N TRP A 223 -20.45 4.14 6.73
CA TRP A 223 -19.36 3.29 7.25
C TRP A 223 -18.12 3.33 6.34
N TRP A 224 -18.32 3.18 5.04
CA TRP A 224 -17.23 3.23 4.09
C TRP A 224 -16.63 4.64 3.98
N GLU A 225 -17.44 5.67 4.04
CA GLU A 225 -16.99 7.06 4.13
C GLU A 225 -16.14 7.28 5.38
N PHE A 226 -16.60 6.87 6.55
CA PHE A 226 -15.86 6.96 7.82
C PHE A 226 -14.50 6.29 7.77
N ARG A 227 -14.44 5.04 7.30
CA ARG A 227 -13.17 4.30 7.20
C ARG A 227 -12.19 4.98 6.25
N SER A 228 -12.67 5.45 5.11
CA SER A 228 -11.83 6.17 4.15
C SER A 228 -11.37 7.52 4.70
N MET A 229 -12.18 8.19 5.53
CA MET A 229 -11.77 9.42 6.22
C MET A 229 -10.65 9.17 7.24
N ILE A 230 -10.70 8.07 7.98
CA ILE A 230 -9.61 7.67 8.91
C ILE A 230 -8.27 7.53 8.16
N ILE A 231 -8.26 6.88 7.01
CA ILE A 231 -7.05 6.72 6.20
C ILE A 231 -6.59 8.06 5.61
N ARG A 232 -7.51 8.85 5.05
CA ARG A 232 -7.21 10.17 4.51
C ARG A 232 -6.56 11.08 5.54
N ASP A 233 -7.14 11.15 6.74
CA ASP A 233 -6.64 12.01 7.82
C ASP A 233 -5.27 11.54 8.30
N PHE A 234 -5.04 10.23 8.36
CA PHE A 234 -3.73 9.68 8.67
C PHE A 234 -2.67 10.01 7.60
N VAL A 235 -3.01 9.89 6.31
CA VAL A 235 -2.11 10.27 5.21
C VAL A 235 -1.74 11.75 5.29
N ALA A 236 -2.71 12.63 5.57
CA ALA A 236 -2.47 14.07 5.76
C ALA A 236 -1.54 14.34 6.97
N GLU A 237 -1.71 13.57 8.04
CA GLU A 237 -0.85 13.66 9.23
C GLU A 237 0.58 13.21 8.94
N VAL A 238 0.76 12.08 8.22
CA VAL A 238 2.08 11.62 7.77
C VAL A 238 2.77 12.69 6.91
N ARG A 239 2.04 13.28 5.95
CA ARG A 239 2.60 14.38 5.14
C ARG A 239 3.12 15.52 6.00
N ARG A 240 2.31 15.98 6.96
CA ARG A 240 2.69 17.06 7.86
C ARG A 240 3.94 16.73 8.65
N GLU A 241 4.03 15.53 9.22
CA GLU A 241 5.17 15.06 9.99
C GLU A 241 6.45 14.97 9.15
N ILE A 242 6.38 14.35 7.97
CA ILE A 242 7.54 14.24 7.07
C ILE A 242 8.04 15.63 6.66
N LYS A 243 7.12 16.51 6.22
CA LYS A 243 7.50 17.85 5.75
C LYS A 243 8.03 18.74 6.86
N ALA A 244 7.63 18.52 8.11
CA ALA A 244 8.19 19.23 9.27
C ALA A 244 9.64 18.83 9.59
N ILE A 245 10.02 17.58 9.33
CA ILE A 245 11.38 17.05 9.58
C ILE A 245 12.28 17.28 8.36
N LYS A 246 11.84 16.85 7.16
CA LYS A 246 12.57 16.95 5.90
C LYS A 246 11.65 17.42 4.77
N PRO A 247 11.55 18.73 4.49
CA PRO A 247 10.60 19.29 3.52
C PRO A 247 10.75 18.72 2.09
N ASP A 248 11.98 18.32 1.72
CA ASP A 248 12.30 17.85 0.37
C ASP A 248 11.95 16.36 0.15
N VAL A 249 11.78 15.57 1.22
CA VAL A 249 11.37 14.18 1.12
C VAL A 249 9.95 14.10 0.55
N LYS A 250 9.78 13.36 -0.55
CA LYS A 250 8.48 13.16 -1.20
C LYS A 250 7.66 12.12 -0.47
N LEU A 251 6.35 12.37 -0.36
CA LEU A 251 5.40 11.37 0.12
C LEU A 251 4.81 10.62 -1.08
N GLU A 252 5.01 9.31 -1.08
CA GLU A 252 4.49 8.39 -2.09
C GLU A 252 3.46 7.44 -1.46
N TYR A 253 2.53 6.97 -2.24
CA TYR A 253 1.50 6.02 -1.80
C TYR A 253 1.25 5.00 -2.90
N TRP A 254 1.31 3.71 -2.55
CA TRP A 254 0.95 2.64 -3.46
C TRP A 254 -0.49 2.16 -3.19
N ALA A 255 -1.29 2.07 -4.23
CA ALA A 255 -2.56 1.36 -4.21
C ALA A 255 -2.90 0.77 -5.59
N ALA A 256 -3.77 -0.24 -5.56
CA ALA A 256 -4.26 -0.88 -6.77
C ALA A 256 -5.11 0.09 -7.64
N SER A 257 -5.12 -0.17 -8.93
CA SER A 257 -5.85 0.65 -9.91
C SER A 257 -7.37 0.46 -9.88
N TRP A 258 -7.89 -0.65 -9.35
CA TRP A 258 -9.34 -0.97 -9.28
C TRP A 258 -10.05 -0.21 -8.15
N TRP A 259 -10.10 1.09 -8.28
CA TRP A 259 -10.59 2.04 -7.28
C TRP A 259 -11.98 1.69 -6.71
N GLY A 260 -12.90 1.23 -7.57
CA GLY A 260 -14.27 0.90 -7.18
C GLY A 260 -14.43 -0.22 -6.16
N ALA A 261 -13.37 -1.01 -5.91
CA ALA A 261 -13.33 -2.04 -4.86
C ALA A 261 -12.58 -1.58 -3.60
N LEU A 262 -11.79 -0.51 -3.67
CA LEU A 262 -10.89 -0.09 -2.58
C LEU A 262 -11.59 0.63 -1.43
N TYR A 263 -12.86 0.98 -1.56
CA TYR A 263 -13.67 1.43 -0.42
C TYR A 263 -13.65 0.39 0.72
N ALA A 264 -13.58 -0.90 0.36
CA ALA A 264 -13.44 -2.01 1.29
C ALA A 264 -12.17 -1.94 2.15
N ASN A 265 -11.15 -1.23 1.68
CA ASN A 265 -9.88 -1.02 2.38
C ASN A 265 -9.73 0.41 2.94
N GLY A 266 -10.69 1.30 2.69
CA GLY A 266 -10.59 2.71 3.07
C GLY A 266 -9.60 3.50 2.22
N GLN A 267 -9.27 3.03 1.01
CA GLN A 267 -8.30 3.66 0.12
C GLN A 267 -8.98 4.50 -0.96
N ASN A 268 -9.29 5.75 -0.68
CA ASN A 268 -9.74 6.70 -1.68
C ASN A 268 -8.57 7.56 -2.18
N TRP A 269 -7.75 7.00 -3.09
CA TRP A 269 -6.61 7.70 -3.67
C TRP A 269 -6.98 8.75 -4.73
N ALA A 270 -8.26 8.95 -5.02
CA ALA A 270 -8.73 10.00 -5.91
C ALA A 270 -8.52 11.40 -5.31
N SER A 271 -8.63 12.44 -6.13
CA SER A 271 -8.75 13.82 -5.67
C SER A 271 -10.01 14.02 -4.84
N ASN A 272 -9.95 14.86 -3.82
CA ASN A 272 -11.11 15.28 -3.04
C ASN A 272 -12.11 16.15 -3.85
N SER A 273 -11.77 16.49 -5.07
CA SER A 273 -12.67 17.15 -6.05
C SER A 273 -13.30 16.18 -7.05
N TYR A 274 -12.92 14.90 -7.03
CA TYR A 274 -13.51 13.87 -7.88
C TYR A 274 -14.85 13.39 -7.30
N MET A 275 -15.92 13.53 -8.08
CA MET A 275 -17.30 13.18 -7.66
C MET A 275 -17.68 11.79 -8.19
N PRO A 276 -17.58 10.71 -7.40
CA PRO A 276 -17.80 9.35 -7.91
C PRO A 276 -19.18 9.10 -8.47
N LEU A 277 -20.22 9.70 -7.86
CA LEU A 277 -21.61 9.52 -8.29
C LEU A 277 -21.97 10.32 -9.55
N GLU A 278 -21.07 11.16 -10.05
CA GLU A 278 -21.19 11.90 -11.32
C GLU A 278 -20.32 11.30 -12.41
N ASP A 279 -19.49 10.31 -12.10
CA ASP A 279 -18.57 9.67 -13.04
C ASP A 279 -19.30 8.71 -13.98
N VAL A 280 -18.66 8.40 -15.12
CA VAL A 280 -19.18 7.43 -16.11
C VAL A 280 -19.35 6.03 -15.53
N GLU A 281 -18.60 5.70 -14.47
CA GLU A 281 -18.67 4.44 -13.75
C GLU A 281 -19.62 4.49 -12.53
N SER A 282 -20.34 5.58 -12.32
CA SER A 282 -21.17 5.81 -11.12
C SER A 282 -22.16 4.69 -10.80
N SER A 283 -22.66 3.97 -11.83
CA SER A 283 -23.57 2.83 -11.65
C SER A 283 -23.01 1.72 -10.77
N TYR A 284 -21.69 1.56 -10.71
CA TYR A 284 -21.01 0.57 -9.86
C TYR A 284 -20.83 1.05 -8.42
N TYR A 285 -21.00 2.36 -8.15
CA TYR A 285 -20.70 2.96 -6.87
C TYR A 285 -21.93 3.21 -5.99
N TYR A 286 -23.12 3.26 -6.55
CA TYR A 286 -24.37 3.62 -5.83
C TYR A 286 -24.68 2.76 -4.61
N ILE A 287 -24.22 1.50 -4.58
CA ILE A 287 -24.51 0.58 -3.47
C ILE A 287 -23.77 1.01 -2.20
N TRP A 288 -22.51 1.42 -2.33
CA TRP A 288 -21.62 1.68 -1.20
C TRP A 288 -21.22 3.16 -1.04
N CYS A 289 -21.22 3.93 -2.11
CA CYS A 289 -20.76 5.33 -2.10
C CYS A 289 -21.83 6.26 -1.53
N SER A 290 -21.44 7.06 -0.53
CA SER A 290 -22.25 8.17 -0.02
C SER A 290 -22.07 9.43 -0.87
N ASN A 291 -23.00 10.40 -0.73
CA ASN A 291 -22.89 11.69 -1.42
C ASN A 291 -21.64 12.50 -0.99
N ASN A 292 -21.08 12.21 0.18
CA ASN A 292 -19.92 12.92 0.73
C ASN A 292 -18.61 12.13 0.59
N TYR A 293 -18.64 10.93 -0.01
CA TYR A 293 -17.46 10.06 -0.11
C TYR A 293 -16.25 10.74 -0.79
N TYR A 294 -16.49 11.66 -1.73
CA TYR A 294 -15.44 12.43 -2.40
C TYR A 294 -14.50 13.15 -1.43
N ARG A 295 -15.02 13.59 -0.26
CA ARG A 295 -14.24 14.30 0.77
C ARG A 295 -13.13 13.45 1.37
N THR A 296 -13.20 12.14 1.22
CA THR A 296 -12.20 11.19 1.73
C THR A 296 -11.03 11.00 0.77
N GLY A 297 -11.06 11.64 -0.39
CA GLY A 297 -9.97 11.63 -1.35
C GLY A 297 -8.69 12.23 -0.77
N PHE A 298 -7.54 11.60 -1.05
CA PHE A 298 -6.27 12.05 -0.48
C PHE A 298 -5.15 12.30 -1.51
N ALA A 299 -5.48 12.38 -2.79
CA ALA A 299 -4.47 12.68 -3.83
C ALA A 299 -3.70 13.98 -3.54
N GLU A 300 -4.37 15.00 -2.99
CA GLU A 300 -3.78 16.29 -2.64
C GLU A 300 -2.72 16.20 -1.54
N GLU A 301 -2.76 15.14 -0.76
CA GLU A 301 -1.78 14.89 0.30
C GLU A 301 -0.51 14.19 -0.19
N LEU A 302 -0.49 13.74 -1.45
CA LEU A 302 0.62 13.00 -2.04
C LEU A 302 1.51 13.90 -2.90
N ASP A 303 2.81 13.61 -2.94
CA ASP A 303 3.69 14.12 -3.99
C ASP A 303 3.65 13.20 -5.22
N THR A 304 3.55 11.85 -5.00
CA THR A 304 3.46 10.87 -6.09
C THR A 304 2.51 9.73 -5.70
N PHE A 305 1.63 9.39 -6.62
CA PHE A 305 0.80 8.19 -6.53
C PHE A 305 1.40 7.07 -7.39
N LEU A 306 1.65 5.91 -6.78
CA LEU A 306 2.14 4.70 -7.43
C LEU A 306 0.94 3.85 -7.82
N LEU A 307 0.48 3.99 -9.05
CA LEU A 307 -0.73 3.31 -9.56
C LEU A 307 -0.46 1.83 -9.84
N GLY A 308 -0.96 0.94 -9.00
CA GLY A 308 -0.82 -0.52 -9.14
C GLY A 308 -1.63 -1.10 -10.28
N ALA A 309 -1.14 -0.98 -11.52
CA ALA A 309 -1.75 -1.53 -12.72
C ALA A 309 -1.23 -2.96 -13.00
N TYR A 310 -1.44 -3.88 -12.06
CA TYR A 310 -1.02 -5.28 -12.17
C TYR A 310 -2.06 -6.09 -12.95
N LEU A 311 -2.14 -5.80 -14.25
CA LEU A 311 -3.19 -6.26 -15.15
C LEU A 311 -2.59 -7.15 -16.25
N GLU A 312 -3.44 -7.89 -16.95
CA GLU A 312 -3.00 -8.90 -17.92
C GLU A 312 -2.66 -8.31 -19.30
N ARG A 313 -3.32 -7.20 -19.66
CA ARG A 313 -3.19 -6.55 -20.97
C ARG A 313 -2.62 -5.15 -20.83
N ILE A 314 -1.93 -4.68 -21.88
CA ILE A 314 -1.37 -3.32 -21.89
C ILE A 314 -2.41 -2.36 -22.48
N TYR A 315 -2.94 -2.69 -23.64
CA TYR A 315 -3.87 -1.87 -24.40
C TYR A 315 -5.33 -2.31 -24.24
N GLY A 316 -6.23 -1.36 -24.35
CA GLY A 316 -7.67 -1.55 -24.26
C GLY A 316 -8.32 -0.43 -23.45
N ALA A 317 -8.61 0.72 -24.09
CA ALA A 317 -9.17 1.89 -23.41
C ALA A 317 -10.51 1.62 -22.68
N ASP A 318 -11.27 0.63 -23.15
CA ASP A 318 -12.55 0.19 -22.57
C ASP A 318 -12.46 -1.16 -21.84
N ASP A 319 -11.24 -1.68 -21.65
CA ASP A 319 -10.98 -2.98 -21.04
C ASP A 319 -10.40 -2.79 -19.65
N ASN A 320 -11.20 -3.06 -18.61
CA ASN A 320 -10.82 -2.89 -17.22
C ASN A 320 -9.66 -3.78 -16.75
N GLU A 321 -9.23 -4.76 -17.56
CA GLU A 321 -8.05 -5.59 -17.32
C GLU A 321 -6.81 -5.10 -18.10
N SER A 322 -6.83 -3.85 -18.58
CA SER A 322 -5.69 -3.25 -19.28
C SER A 322 -5.03 -2.11 -18.50
N VAL A 323 -3.71 -1.98 -18.69
CA VAL A 323 -2.91 -0.89 -18.14
C VAL A 323 -3.39 0.47 -18.68
N GLU A 324 -3.78 0.52 -19.96
CA GLU A 324 -4.32 1.73 -20.59
C GLU A 324 -5.60 2.21 -19.91
N TYR A 325 -6.55 1.33 -19.66
CA TYR A 325 -7.78 1.66 -18.93
C TYR A 325 -7.46 2.17 -17.51
N ALA A 326 -6.56 1.48 -16.80
CA ALA A 326 -6.16 1.86 -15.45
C ALA A 326 -5.56 3.26 -15.40
N ILE A 327 -4.67 3.60 -16.34
CA ILE A 327 -4.05 4.94 -16.43
C ILE A 327 -5.11 5.99 -16.77
N ASN A 328 -5.94 5.77 -17.79
CA ASN A 328 -7.00 6.70 -18.20
C ASN A 328 -7.98 7.00 -17.05
N ARG A 329 -8.36 5.95 -16.30
CA ARG A 329 -9.21 6.10 -15.11
C ARG A 329 -8.51 6.90 -14.02
N ALA A 330 -7.25 6.59 -13.72
CA ALA A 330 -6.51 7.30 -12.69
C ALA A 330 -6.28 8.78 -13.04
N GLU A 331 -5.96 9.11 -14.28
CA GLU A 331 -5.87 10.51 -14.73
C GLU A 331 -7.17 11.28 -14.46
N ARG A 332 -8.33 10.67 -14.81
CA ARG A 332 -9.65 11.26 -14.56
C ARG A 332 -9.94 11.46 -13.06
N MET A 333 -9.53 10.50 -12.22
CA MET A 333 -9.80 10.52 -10.79
C MET A 333 -8.83 11.40 -9.99
N LEU A 334 -7.55 11.42 -10.36
CA LEU A 334 -6.54 12.23 -9.68
C LEU A 334 -6.68 13.73 -9.96
N ARG A 335 -7.23 14.13 -11.10
CA ARG A 335 -7.42 15.55 -11.48
C ARG A 335 -6.17 16.42 -11.35
N ASN A 336 -5.01 15.85 -11.64
CA ASN A 336 -3.69 16.50 -11.51
C ASN A 336 -3.33 16.92 -10.07
N ALA A 337 -3.95 16.34 -9.05
CA ALA A 337 -3.66 16.67 -7.65
C ALA A 337 -2.25 16.23 -7.21
N CYS A 338 -1.71 15.17 -7.81
CA CYS A 338 -0.35 14.69 -7.57
C CYS A 338 0.27 14.09 -8.84
N THR A 339 1.57 13.86 -8.80
CA THR A 339 2.27 13.12 -9.85
C THR A 339 1.84 11.64 -9.82
N MET A 340 1.72 11.00 -10.98
CA MET A 340 1.40 9.57 -11.07
C MET A 340 2.52 8.80 -11.76
N TYR A 341 2.90 7.64 -11.19
CA TYR A 341 3.75 6.64 -11.83
C TYR A 341 2.92 5.41 -12.20
N GLY A 342 3.09 4.91 -13.41
CA GLY A 342 2.57 3.61 -13.79
C GLY A 342 3.36 2.52 -13.10
N THR A 343 2.69 1.65 -12.33
CA THR A 343 3.35 0.53 -11.66
C THR A 343 2.80 -0.78 -12.20
N ILE A 344 3.69 -1.63 -12.71
CA ILE A 344 3.36 -2.85 -13.43
C ILE A 344 4.01 -4.07 -12.80
N GLN A 345 3.38 -5.23 -12.95
CA GLN A 345 3.92 -6.51 -12.51
C GLN A 345 4.66 -7.22 -13.64
N CYS A 346 5.55 -8.14 -13.30
CA CYS A 346 6.19 -9.06 -14.24
C CYS A 346 6.21 -10.51 -13.73
N ALA A 347 5.22 -10.87 -12.91
CA ALA A 347 5.07 -12.22 -12.37
C ALA A 347 4.70 -13.23 -13.47
N ASP A 348 3.89 -12.83 -14.44
CA ASP A 348 3.62 -13.66 -15.63
C ASP A 348 4.84 -13.62 -16.57
N PRO A 349 5.51 -14.75 -16.82
CA PRO A 349 6.65 -14.83 -17.75
C PRO A 349 6.28 -14.45 -19.19
N ASN A 350 5.01 -14.54 -19.59
CA ASN A 350 4.54 -14.21 -20.93
C ASN A 350 4.10 -12.75 -21.08
N PHE A 351 4.01 -12.00 -19.97
CA PHE A 351 3.64 -10.58 -20.02
C PHE A 351 4.70 -9.77 -20.79
N ASP A 352 4.25 -8.93 -21.73
CA ASP A 352 5.12 -8.07 -22.52
C ASP A 352 5.58 -6.86 -21.70
N ILE A 353 6.57 -7.11 -20.82
CA ILE A 353 7.11 -6.10 -19.93
C ILE A 353 7.84 -4.99 -20.69
N GLU A 354 8.38 -5.24 -21.89
CA GLU A 354 9.03 -4.24 -22.72
C GLU A 354 8.02 -3.18 -23.16
N GLU A 355 6.89 -3.61 -23.72
CA GLU A 355 5.82 -2.72 -24.16
C GLU A 355 5.14 -2.02 -22.98
N ALA A 356 4.94 -2.71 -21.85
CA ALA A 356 4.38 -2.12 -20.64
C ALA A 356 5.25 -1.01 -20.04
N CYS A 357 6.57 -1.21 -19.99
CA CYS A 357 7.53 -0.19 -19.56
C CYS A 357 7.48 1.04 -20.47
N TYR A 358 7.52 0.82 -21.79
CA TYR A 358 7.39 1.88 -22.77
C TYR A 358 6.09 2.66 -22.59
N TYR A 359 4.94 1.97 -22.53
CA TYR A 359 3.63 2.59 -22.41
C TYR A 359 3.50 3.44 -21.14
N CYS A 360 3.90 2.90 -19.98
CA CYS A 360 3.86 3.64 -18.72
C CYS A 360 4.71 4.92 -18.77
N LEU A 361 5.94 4.86 -19.30
CA LEU A 361 6.81 6.02 -19.41
C LEU A 361 6.27 7.09 -20.38
N LYS A 362 5.51 6.68 -21.40
CA LYS A 362 4.89 7.64 -22.35
C LYS A 362 3.61 8.28 -21.80
N ARG A 363 2.95 7.64 -20.85
CA ARG A 363 1.63 8.06 -20.36
C ARG A 363 1.64 8.64 -18.94
N THR A 364 2.68 8.37 -18.17
CA THR A 364 2.80 8.85 -16.79
C THR A 364 4.15 9.50 -16.54
N ALA A 365 4.32 10.11 -15.38
CA ALA A 365 5.57 10.79 -15.03
C ALA A 365 6.72 9.83 -14.67
N GLY A 366 6.45 8.53 -14.57
CA GLY A 366 7.47 7.53 -14.22
C GLY A 366 6.95 6.11 -14.24
N LEU A 367 7.88 5.19 -14.04
CA LEU A 367 7.64 3.76 -14.06
C LEU A 367 8.13 3.13 -12.75
N MET A 368 7.36 2.21 -12.20
CA MET A 368 7.82 1.27 -11.18
C MET A 368 7.48 -0.16 -11.59
N VAL A 369 8.44 -1.07 -11.45
CA VAL A 369 8.25 -2.50 -11.69
C VAL A 369 8.19 -3.24 -10.36
N PHE A 370 7.11 -3.94 -10.11
CA PHE A 370 6.92 -4.81 -8.96
C PHE A 370 6.99 -6.27 -9.40
N ASP A 371 7.86 -7.08 -8.86
CA ASP A 371 8.98 -6.69 -8.05
C ASP A 371 10.26 -7.34 -8.61
N ILE A 372 11.39 -7.06 -7.99
CA ILE A 372 12.69 -7.53 -8.47
C ILE A 372 12.80 -9.07 -8.52
N VAL A 373 12.09 -9.82 -7.66
CA VAL A 373 12.11 -11.30 -7.72
C VAL A 373 11.57 -11.81 -9.05
N HIS A 374 10.51 -11.20 -9.53
CA HIS A 374 9.92 -11.58 -10.82
C HIS A 374 10.81 -11.19 -11.99
N VAL A 375 11.48 -10.04 -11.90
CA VAL A 375 12.48 -9.61 -12.90
C VAL A 375 13.62 -10.63 -12.98
N ILE A 376 14.13 -11.09 -11.83
CA ILE A 376 15.22 -12.09 -11.74
C ILE A 376 14.75 -13.46 -12.26
N ASN A 377 13.64 -13.96 -11.70
CA ASN A 377 13.17 -15.32 -11.99
C ASN A 377 12.74 -15.49 -13.45
N ASN A 378 12.12 -14.47 -14.04
CA ASN A 378 11.67 -14.46 -15.42
C ASN A 378 12.70 -13.87 -16.40
N ASN A 379 13.90 -13.54 -15.92
CA ASN A 379 14.98 -12.93 -16.71
C ASN A 379 14.55 -11.74 -17.58
N LYS A 380 13.85 -10.77 -16.97
CA LYS A 380 13.23 -9.65 -17.68
C LYS A 380 14.11 -8.41 -17.84
N TRP A 381 15.33 -8.40 -17.33
CA TRP A 381 16.23 -7.24 -17.34
C TRP A 381 16.40 -6.57 -18.71
N SER A 382 16.70 -7.38 -19.72
CA SER A 382 16.93 -6.87 -21.09
C SER A 382 15.66 -6.34 -21.74
N ALA A 383 14.50 -6.95 -21.50
CA ALA A 383 13.22 -6.47 -22.01
C ALA A 383 12.83 -5.13 -21.39
N ILE A 384 12.97 -5.01 -20.06
CA ILE A 384 12.76 -3.73 -19.35
C ILE A 384 13.65 -2.64 -19.92
N LYS A 385 14.96 -2.95 -20.09
CA LYS A 385 15.91 -1.97 -20.66
C LYS A 385 15.47 -1.48 -22.04
N ARG A 386 15.06 -2.38 -22.95
CA ARG A 386 14.60 -1.98 -24.28
C ARG A 386 13.36 -1.08 -24.23
N GLY A 387 12.40 -1.37 -23.36
CA GLY A 387 11.22 -0.53 -23.17
C GLY A 387 11.57 0.87 -22.67
N ILE A 388 12.47 0.96 -21.69
CA ILE A 388 12.99 2.25 -21.17
C ILE A 388 13.75 3.01 -22.25
N ASP A 389 14.72 2.37 -22.92
CA ASP A 389 15.56 3.00 -23.94
C ASP A 389 14.70 3.53 -25.11
N ARG A 390 13.68 2.80 -25.54
CA ARG A 390 12.73 3.20 -26.59
C ARG A 390 11.95 4.45 -26.17
N ALA A 391 11.40 4.50 -24.97
CA ALA A 391 10.66 5.66 -24.48
C ALA A 391 11.54 6.91 -24.43
N LEU A 392 12.75 6.79 -23.87
CA LEU A 392 13.71 7.90 -23.75
C LEU A 392 14.26 8.36 -25.12
N ALA A 393 14.41 7.47 -26.10
CA ALA A 393 14.87 7.83 -27.44
C ALA A 393 13.82 8.67 -28.18
N GLU A 394 12.54 8.35 -28.02
CA GLU A 394 11.45 9.13 -28.62
C GLU A 394 11.29 10.51 -27.98
N ASP A 395 11.48 10.65 -26.67
CA ASP A 395 11.42 11.93 -25.99
C ASP A 395 12.52 12.87 -26.50
N ARG A 396 13.74 12.38 -26.64
CA ARG A 396 14.87 13.16 -27.21
C ARG A 396 14.68 13.54 -28.68
N ALA A 397 13.93 12.76 -29.45
CA ALA A 397 13.64 13.08 -30.85
C ALA A 397 12.54 14.15 -31.00
N ASN A 398 11.76 14.40 -29.93
CA ASN A 398 10.70 15.39 -29.89
C ASN A 398 11.11 16.71 -29.23
N GLU A 399 12.30 16.78 -28.59
CA GLU A 399 12.96 18.00 -28.10
C GLU A 399 13.74 18.71 -29.20
#